data_dfb6dc9ba6c5509920c4703d1df31e8b
#
_entry.id   dfb6dc9ba6c5509920c4703d1df31e8b
#
_cell.length_a   1.000
_cell.length_b   1.000
_cell.length_c   1.000
_cell.angle_alpha   90.00
_cell.angle_beta   90.00
_cell.angle_gamma   90.00
#
_symmetry.space_group_name_H-M   'P 1'
#
loop_
_entity.id
_entity.type
_entity.pdbx_description
1 polymer ?
#
loop_
_entity_poly.entity_id
_entity_poly.type
_entity_poly.pdbx_seq_one_letter_code
_entity_poly.pdbx_strand_id
1 'polypeptide(L)'
;LLKIPAAPPEGTNPFDSVANTASYVLGKFNASTGQDILKAFPISLKLKILNYLGYSTDISATTLPSSLVTSNEPYLSMGGSIHSLPVQLTYNGTLDENGNLTSAREQSILYGTMEGGLHIVDASTGVEQMAFVPADILNDPVASKALVVGQSDATAPAHGMDGAWVSDPAYSITTTGSGSSAVSKVTAKQMNIYGGMRMGAAAIMA
;
A
#
# COMPACT_ATOMS: atom_id res chain seq x y z
N LEU A 1 5.18 11.13 -5.13
CA LEU A 1 4.34 10.00 -4.71
C LEU A 1 3.15 9.87 -5.65
N LEU A 2 3.09 8.81 -6.43
CA LEU A 2 1.92 8.50 -7.22
C LEU A 2 0.86 7.90 -6.28
N LYS A 3 -0.26 8.59 -6.15
CA LYS A 3 -1.39 8.09 -5.39
C LYS A 3 -2.44 7.61 -6.39
N ILE A 4 -2.63 6.29 -6.46
CA ILE A 4 -3.80 5.70 -7.13
C ILE A 4 -4.83 5.54 -6.02
N PRO A 5 -5.87 6.38 -5.96
CA PRO A 5 -6.89 6.23 -4.92
C PRO A 5 -7.66 4.94 -5.16
N ALA A 6 -7.77 4.13 -4.13
CA ALA A 6 -8.58 2.92 -4.16
C ALA A 6 -10.10 3.22 -4.17
N ALA A 7 -10.48 4.46 -3.86
CA ALA A 7 -11.87 4.91 -3.83
C ALA A 7 -12.01 6.32 -4.43
N PRO A 8 -13.17 6.67 -4.99
CA PRO A 8 -13.45 8.00 -5.50
C PRO A 8 -13.54 9.02 -4.36
N PRO A 9 -13.43 10.33 -4.67
CA PRO A 9 -13.75 11.38 -3.72
C PRO A 9 -15.21 11.26 -3.23
N GLU A 10 -15.42 11.52 -1.94
CA GLU A 10 -16.74 11.52 -1.33
C GLU A 10 -17.74 12.37 -2.15
N GLY A 11 -18.91 11.83 -2.41
CA GLY A 11 -20.03 12.54 -3.05
C GLY A 11 -20.34 12.15 -4.49
N THR A 12 -19.49 11.39 -5.16
CA THR A 12 -19.80 10.76 -6.44
C THR A 12 -19.39 9.30 -6.35
N ASN A 13 -20.35 8.40 -6.47
CA ASN A 13 -20.07 6.98 -6.42
C ASN A 13 -19.99 6.38 -7.86
N PRO A 14 -18.90 6.65 -8.63
CA PRO A 14 -18.69 6.04 -9.93
C PRO A 14 -18.30 4.55 -9.83
N PHE A 15 -18.23 3.99 -8.61
CA PHE A 15 -17.72 2.65 -8.32
C PHE A 15 -18.79 1.66 -7.87
N ASP A 16 -20.04 1.92 -8.19
CA ASP A 16 -21.13 0.97 -7.94
C ASP A 16 -20.97 -0.35 -8.71
N SER A 17 -19.89 -0.47 -9.51
CA SER A 17 -19.57 -1.72 -10.19
C SER A 17 -18.06 -1.90 -10.37
N VAL A 18 -17.63 -3.16 -10.42
CA VAL A 18 -16.24 -3.54 -10.77
C VAL A 18 -15.81 -2.95 -12.12
N ALA A 19 -16.73 -2.84 -13.08
CA ALA A 19 -16.47 -2.27 -14.39
C ALA A 19 -16.12 -0.78 -14.32
N ASN A 20 -16.80 -0.01 -13.47
CA ASN A 20 -16.51 1.41 -13.29
C ASN A 20 -15.14 1.62 -12.63
N THR A 21 -14.81 0.80 -11.64
CA THR A 21 -13.49 0.81 -11.02
C THR A 21 -12.39 0.50 -12.04
N ALA A 22 -12.56 -0.53 -12.85
CA ALA A 22 -11.63 -0.90 -13.91
C ALA A 22 -11.43 0.24 -14.93
N SER A 23 -12.52 0.87 -15.37
CA SER A 23 -12.46 2.02 -16.28
C SER A 23 -11.72 3.21 -15.68
N TYR A 24 -11.95 3.49 -14.41
CA TYR A 24 -11.26 4.56 -13.71
C TYR A 24 -9.76 4.28 -13.60
N VAL A 25 -9.37 3.09 -13.17
CA VAL A 25 -7.97 2.68 -13.08
C VAL A 25 -7.30 2.78 -14.44
N LEU A 26 -7.89 2.19 -15.47
CA LEU A 26 -7.36 2.25 -16.83
C LEU A 26 -7.21 3.70 -17.33
N GLY A 27 -8.17 4.57 -17.00
CA GLY A 27 -8.12 6.00 -17.31
C GLY A 27 -6.89 6.69 -16.72
N LYS A 28 -6.46 6.30 -15.52
CA LYS A 28 -5.24 6.81 -14.90
C LYS A 28 -3.97 6.42 -15.66
N PHE A 29 -3.93 5.24 -16.25
CA PHE A 29 -2.80 4.77 -17.04
C PHE A 29 -2.80 5.34 -18.47
N ASN A 30 -3.96 5.72 -18.98
CA ASN A 30 -4.14 6.30 -20.33
C ASN A 30 -4.15 7.84 -20.34
N ALA A 31 -4.22 8.49 -19.18
CA ALA A 31 -4.37 9.94 -19.11
C ALA A 31 -3.28 10.65 -19.90
N SER A 32 -3.72 11.53 -20.81
CA SER A 32 -2.85 12.32 -21.67
C SER A 32 -2.43 13.66 -21.07
N THR A 33 -2.95 14.00 -19.90
CA THR A 33 -2.70 15.28 -19.23
C THR A 33 -1.41 15.27 -18.41
N GLY A 34 -0.60 16.23 -18.62
CA GLY A 34 0.84 16.36 -18.39
C GLY A 34 1.38 16.30 -16.95
N GLN A 35 0.63 15.85 -15.96
CA GLN A 35 1.13 15.68 -14.59
C GLN A 35 1.08 14.23 -14.10
N ASP A 36 0.71 13.30 -14.95
CA ASP A 36 0.56 11.92 -14.55
C ASP A 36 1.92 11.19 -14.67
N ILE A 37 2.53 10.88 -13.54
CA ILE A 37 3.78 10.12 -13.46
C ILE A 37 3.64 8.78 -14.19
N LEU A 38 2.45 8.18 -14.17
CA LEU A 38 2.13 6.94 -14.90
C LEU A 38 2.29 7.10 -16.42
N LYS A 39 2.09 8.29 -16.97
CA LYS A 39 2.26 8.54 -18.40
C LYS A 39 3.70 8.30 -18.84
N ALA A 40 4.67 8.65 -18.01
CA ALA A 40 6.09 8.50 -18.30
C ALA A 40 6.57 7.04 -18.25
N PHE A 41 5.81 6.15 -17.61
CA PHE A 41 6.21 4.75 -17.50
C PHE A 41 6.07 4.01 -18.85
N PRO A 42 7.02 3.11 -19.17
CA PRO A 42 6.88 2.24 -20.33
C PRO A 42 5.66 1.32 -20.19
N ILE A 43 5.09 0.91 -21.32
CA ILE A 43 3.91 0.05 -21.37
C ILE A 43 4.12 -1.23 -20.56
N SER A 44 5.29 -1.86 -20.67
CA SER A 44 5.64 -3.05 -19.92
C SER A 44 5.53 -2.88 -18.41
N LEU A 45 5.94 -1.73 -17.87
CA LEU A 45 5.79 -1.44 -16.44
C LEU A 45 4.34 -1.18 -16.06
N LYS A 46 3.59 -0.43 -16.89
CA LYS A 46 2.16 -0.21 -16.67
C LYS A 46 1.39 -1.51 -16.60
N LEU A 47 1.68 -2.47 -17.48
CA LEU A 47 1.05 -3.79 -17.49
C LEU A 47 1.38 -4.60 -16.24
N LYS A 48 2.62 -4.53 -15.75
CA LYS A 48 3.01 -5.16 -14.48
C LYS A 48 2.27 -4.55 -13.29
N ILE A 49 2.16 -3.23 -13.23
CA ILE A 49 1.41 -2.55 -12.16
C ILE A 49 -0.06 -2.94 -12.20
N LEU A 50 -0.68 -2.98 -13.38
CA LEU A 50 -2.06 -3.44 -13.52
C LEU A 50 -2.25 -4.88 -13.06
N ASN A 51 -1.29 -5.77 -13.38
CA ASN A 51 -1.31 -7.14 -12.89
C ASN A 51 -1.17 -7.20 -11.36
N TYR A 52 -0.27 -6.39 -10.78
CA TYR A 52 -0.12 -6.26 -9.33
C TYR A 52 -1.40 -5.77 -8.64
N LEU A 53 -2.19 -4.92 -9.32
CA LEU A 53 -3.49 -4.46 -8.83
C LEU A 53 -4.61 -5.52 -8.99
N GLY A 54 -4.31 -6.71 -9.48
CA GLY A 54 -5.26 -7.82 -9.60
C GLY A 54 -6.00 -7.91 -10.93
N TYR A 55 -5.52 -7.21 -11.96
CA TYR A 55 -6.11 -7.31 -13.30
C TYR A 55 -5.34 -8.32 -14.16
N SER A 56 -6.09 -9.09 -14.96
CA SER A 56 -5.49 -9.97 -15.96
C SER A 56 -4.93 -9.14 -17.11
N THR A 57 -3.61 -9.14 -17.27
CA THR A 57 -2.92 -8.41 -18.33
C THR A 57 -1.89 -9.30 -19.01
N ASP A 58 -1.76 -9.16 -20.32
CA ASP A 58 -0.62 -9.70 -21.06
C ASP A 58 0.58 -8.76 -20.88
N ILE A 59 1.51 -9.13 -20.01
CA ILE A 59 2.71 -8.32 -19.72
C ILE A 59 3.68 -8.20 -20.90
N SER A 60 3.51 -9.02 -21.94
CA SER A 60 4.29 -8.96 -23.18
C SER A 60 3.69 -8.02 -24.22
N ALA A 61 2.48 -7.53 -24.01
CA ALA A 61 1.81 -6.63 -24.93
C ALA A 61 2.55 -5.30 -25.07
N THR A 62 2.46 -4.71 -26.25
CA THR A 62 3.07 -3.42 -26.58
C THR A 62 2.13 -2.23 -26.40
N THR A 63 0.88 -2.49 -26.08
CA THR A 63 -0.17 -1.48 -25.84
C THR A 63 -0.95 -1.81 -24.58
N LEU A 64 -1.58 -0.80 -23.98
CA LEU A 64 -2.51 -1.04 -22.88
C LEU A 64 -3.80 -1.69 -23.43
N PRO A 65 -4.46 -2.56 -22.62
CA PRO A 65 -5.75 -3.12 -23.00
C PRO A 65 -6.83 -2.02 -23.11
N SER A 66 -7.83 -2.24 -23.93
CA SER A 66 -8.98 -1.35 -24.06
C SER A 66 -9.93 -1.41 -22.85
N SER A 67 -9.91 -2.52 -22.13
CA SER A 67 -10.67 -2.74 -20.90
C SER A 67 -9.88 -3.61 -19.93
N LEU A 68 -10.16 -3.48 -18.63
CA LEU A 68 -9.55 -4.31 -17.61
C LEU A 68 -10.53 -5.38 -17.15
N VAL A 69 -10.00 -6.58 -16.98
CA VAL A 69 -10.71 -7.75 -16.43
C VAL A 69 -9.98 -8.18 -15.18
N THR A 70 -10.72 -8.42 -14.09
CA THR A 70 -10.13 -8.97 -12.86
C THR A 70 -9.56 -10.35 -13.12
N SER A 71 -8.41 -10.66 -12.53
CA SER A 71 -7.83 -12.00 -12.60
C SER A 71 -8.75 -13.00 -11.90
N ASN A 72 -8.94 -14.18 -12.52
CA ASN A 72 -9.62 -15.30 -11.89
C ASN A 72 -8.68 -16.12 -10.98
N GLU A 73 -7.39 -15.89 -11.07
CA GLU A 73 -6.40 -16.51 -10.20
C GLU A 73 -6.45 -15.87 -8.82
N PRO A 74 -6.18 -16.64 -7.75
CA PRO A 74 -6.03 -16.07 -6.43
C PRO A 74 -5.00 -14.95 -6.45
N TYR A 75 -5.41 -13.76 -6.13
CA TYR A 75 -4.51 -12.62 -6.04
C TYR A 75 -3.69 -12.73 -4.76
N LEU A 76 -2.38 -12.92 -4.92
CA LEU A 76 -1.44 -12.96 -3.79
C LEU A 76 -1.06 -11.54 -3.40
N SER A 77 -2.02 -10.78 -2.89
CA SER A 77 -1.82 -9.39 -2.50
C SER A 77 -0.85 -9.23 -1.33
N MET A 78 -0.61 -10.30 -0.60
CA MET A 78 0.19 -10.24 0.62
C MET A 78 1.70 -10.36 0.37
N GLY A 79 2.13 -10.98 -0.72
CA GLY A 79 3.54 -11.24 -0.97
C GLY A 79 4.25 -12.01 0.15
N GLY A 80 5.55 -12.22 -0.01
CA GLY A 80 6.38 -12.90 0.99
C GLY A 80 6.99 -11.93 2.00
N SER A 81 6.51 -11.92 3.24
CA SER A 81 7.11 -11.17 4.36
C SER A 81 7.94 -12.14 5.21
N ILE A 82 9.26 -12.17 5.00
CA ILE A 82 10.16 -13.11 5.69
C ILE A 82 10.94 -12.41 6.79
N HIS A 83 11.40 -11.20 6.55
CA HIS A 83 12.28 -10.45 7.46
C HIS A 83 11.65 -9.15 7.95
N SER A 84 10.58 -8.69 7.29
CA SER A 84 9.79 -7.56 7.74
C SER A 84 8.86 -8.01 8.86
N LEU A 85 9.24 -7.69 10.09
CA LEU A 85 8.33 -7.89 11.22
C LEU A 85 7.17 -6.89 11.10
N PRO A 86 5.92 -7.33 11.33
CA PRO A 86 4.78 -6.42 11.34
C PRO A 86 4.91 -5.34 12.41
N VAL A 87 4.65 -4.10 12.03
CA VAL A 87 4.67 -2.94 12.93
C VAL A 87 3.25 -2.45 13.14
N GLN A 88 2.84 -2.33 14.40
CA GLN A 88 1.55 -1.79 14.76
C GLN A 88 1.59 -0.26 14.70
N LEU A 89 0.67 0.32 13.95
CA LEU A 89 0.44 1.77 13.87
C LEU A 89 -0.84 2.10 14.63
N THR A 90 -0.75 2.94 15.64
CA THR A 90 -1.93 3.41 16.40
C THR A 90 -2.21 4.86 16.04
N TYR A 91 -3.36 5.13 15.43
CA TYR A 91 -3.74 6.48 15.02
C TYR A 91 -4.49 7.23 16.10
N ASN A 92 -5.39 6.55 16.78
CA ASN A 92 -6.12 7.11 17.91
C ASN A 92 -6.62 6.00 18.85
N GLY A 93 -7.07 6.40 20.02
CA GLY A 93 -7.71 5.49 20.96
C GLY A 93 -8.14 6.19 22.24
N THR A 94 -9.04 5.51 22.98
CA THR A 94 -9.45 5.93 24.30
C THR A 94 -8.55 5.27 25.34
N LEU A 95 -8.16 6.04 26.35
CA LEU A 95 -7.36 5.56 27.47
C LEU A 95 -8.26 5.20 28.65
N ASP A 96 -7.92 4.14 29.35
CA ASP A 96 -8.50 3.80 30.64
C ASP A 96 -7.93 4.68 31.76
N GLU A 97 -8.40 4.47 33.00
CA GLU A 97 -7.95 5.19 34.19
C GLU A 97 -6.45 5.01 34.51
N ASN A 98 -5.85 3.94 34.01
CA ASN A 98 -4.42 3.63 34.17
C ASN A 98 -3.57 4.17 33.00
N GLY A 99 -4.20 4.80 32.01
CA GLY A 99 -3.51 5.31 30.81
C GLY A 99 -3.25 4.26 29.74
N ASN A 100 -3.86 3.07 29.82
CA ASN A 100 -3.74 2.04 28.79
C ASN A 100 -4.78 2.23 27.69
N LEU A 101 -4.42 1.87 26.46
CA LEU A 101 -5.36 1.85 25.36
C LEU A 101 -6.47 0.82 25.58
N THR A 102 -7.70 1.27 25.43
CA THR A 102 -8.88 0.41 25.44
C THR A 102 -9.10 -0.28 24.08
N SER A 103 -10.16 -1.08 23.96
CA SER A 103 -10.57 -1.63 22.66
C SER A 103 -11.07 -0.57 21.66
N ALA A 104 -11.48 0.61 22.16
CA ALA A 104 -11.89 1.74 21.32
C ALA A 104 -10.65 2.46 20.75
N ARG A 105 -10.06 1.87 19.72
CA ARG A 105 -8.81 2.33 19.10
C ARG A 105 -8.82 2.07 17.61
N GLU A 106 -8.10 2.90 16.87
CA GLU A 106 -7.88 2.77 15.43
C GLU A 106 -6.43 2.42 15.19
N GLN A 107 -6.22 1.29 14.56
CA GLN A 107 -4.89 0.72 14.36
C GLN A 107 -4.77 0.08 12.98
N SER A 108 -3.55 0.10 12.46
CA SER A 108 -3.17 -0.65 11.27
C SER A 108 -1.90 -1.46 11.52
N ILE A 109 -1.66 -2.39 10.64
CA ILE A 109 -0.43 -3.19 10.58
C ILE A 109 0.34 -2.79 9.33
N LEU A 110 1.61 -2.42 9.53
CA LEU A 110 2.56 -2.14 8.48
C LEU A 110 3.47 -3.35 8.32
N TYR A 111 3.72 -3.78 7.10
CA TYR A 111 4.71 -4.81 6.77
C TYR A 111 5.25 -4.62 5.35
N GLY A 112 6.48 -5.03 5.13
CA GLY A 112 7.12 -5.04 3.83
C GLY A 112 7.15 -6.44 3.23
N THR A 113 7.23 -6.53 1.91
CA THR A 113 7.26 -7.80 1.19
C THR A 113 8.46 -7.92 0.25
N MET A 114 8.84 -9.14 -0.08
CA MET A 114 9.93 -9.43 -1.02
C MET A 114 9.59 -8.99 -2.44
N GLU A 115 8.33 -8.91 -2.79
CA GLU A 115 7.84 -8.44 -4.10
C GLU A 115 8.02 -6.94 -4.28
N GLY A 116 8.39 -6.22 -3.24
CA GLY A 116 8.72 -4.80 -3.30
C GLY A 116 7.62 -3.87 -2.80
N GLY A 117 6.57 -4.40 -2.19
CA GLY A 117 5.49 -3.64 -1.58
C GLY A 117 5.72 -3.36 -0.08
N LEU A 118 5.37 -2.16 0.36
CA LEU A 118 5.13 -1.83 1.76
C LEU A 118 3.63 -1.65 1.93
N HIS A 119 3.05 -2.47 2.79
CA HIS A 119 1.60 -2.57 2.94
C HIS A 119 1.15 -2.02 4.29
N ILE A 120 0.03 -1.33 4.29
CA ILE A 120 -0.69 -0.94 5.51
C ILE A 120 -2.09 -1.55 5.41
N VAL A 121 -2.44 -2.38 6.36
CA VAL A 121 -3.76 -3.02 6.45
C VAL A 121 -4.43 -2.62 7.76
N ASP A 122 -5.75 -2.45 7.72
CA ASP A 122 -6.55 -2.20 8.91
C ASP A 122 -6.47 -3.39 9.87
N ALA A 123 -6.13 -3.13 11.14
CA ALA A 123 -5.88 -4.20 12.11
C ALA A 123 -7.14 -4.96 12.53
N SER A 124 -8.33 -4.39 12.31
CA SER A 124 -9.60 -4.99 12.71
C SER A 124 -10.25 -5.79 11.58
N THR A 125 -10.09 -5.35 10.34
CA THR A 125 -10.77 -5.92 9.17
C THR A 125 -9.85 -6.66 8.22
N GLY A 126 -8.52 -6.40 8.28
CA GLY A 126 -7.54 -6.91 7.32
C GLY A 126 -7.62 -6.23 5.95
N VAL A 127 -8.43 -5.18 5.80
CA VAL A 127 -8.55 -4.46 4.53
C VAL A 127 -7.28 -3.65 4.27
N GLU A 128 -6.72 -3.79 3.08
CA GLU A 128 -5.58 -3.00 2.65
C GLU A 128 -5.98 -1.52 2.48
N GLN A 129 -5.27 -0.65 3.19
CA GLN A 129 -5.46 0.79 3.16
C GLN A 129 -4.48 1.47 2.20
N MET A 130 -3.29 0.90 2.08
CA MET A 130 -2.22 1.42 1.22
C MET A 130 -1.25 0.30 0.86
N ALA A 131 -0.83 0.29 -0.41
CA ALA A 131 0.37 -0.38 -0.86
C ALA A 131 1.31 0.67 -1.47
N PHE A 132 2.56 0.70 -1.01
CA PHE A 132 3.59 1.59 -1.52
C PHE A 132 4.70 0.77 -2.19
N VAL A 133 4.98 1.07 -3.45
CA VAL A 133 6.10 0.47 -4.19
C VAL A 133 7.09 1.57 -4.57
N PRO A 134 8.34 1.51 -4.14
CA PRO A 134 9.34 2.53 -4.44
C PRO A 134 9.65 2.63 -5.92
N ALA A 135 10.05 3.83 -6.37
CA ALA A 135 10.50 4.04 -7.73
C ALA A 135 11.70 3.15 -8.11
N ASP A 136 12.58 2.87 -7.17
CA ASP A 136 13.74 2.01 -7.39
C ASP A 136 13.33 0.58 -7.77
N ILE A 137 12.29 0.03 -7.11
CA ILE A 137 11.70 -1.26 -7.48
C ILE A 137 11.02 -1.19 -8.85
N LEU A 138 10.26 -0.12 -9.10
CA LEU A 138 9.52 0.03 -10.36
C LEU A 138 10.44 0.19 -11.57
N ASN A 139 11.56 0.89 -11.40
CA ASN A 139 12.51 1.17 -12.46
C ASN A 139 13.54 0.05 -12.68
N ASP A 140 13.70 -0.85 -11.72
CA ASP A 140 14.58 -2.02 -11.88
C ASP A 140 13.87 -3.12 -12.68
N PRO A 141 14.41 -3.51 -13.85
CA PRO A 141 13.77 -4.51 -14.71
C PRO A 141 13.73 -5.91 -14.09
N VAL A 142 14.59 -6.21 -13.12
CA VAL A 142 14.63 -7.49 -12.40
C VAL A 142 13.65 -7.44 -11.23
N ALA A 143 13.79 -6.45 -10.35
CA ALA A 143 12.93 -6.31 -9.17
C ALA A 143 11.45 -6.16 -9.54
N SER A 144 11.15 -5.37 -10.58
CA SER A 144 9.75 -5.17 -11.02
C SER A 144 9.07 -6.43 -11.57
N LYS A 145 9.81 -7.50 -11.89
CA LYS A 145 9.20 -8.78 -12.29
C LYS A 145 8.42 -9.41 -11.15
N ALA A 146 8.86 -9.22 -9.92
CA ALA A 146 8.21 -9.79 -8.75
C ALA A 146 6.82 -9.20 -8.48
N LEU A 147 6.49 -8.05 -9.09
CA LEU A 147 5.14 -7.47 -9.03
C LEU A 147 4.12 -8.26 -9.86
N VAL A 148 4.58 -9.19 -10.70
CA VAL A 148 3.70 -9.98 -11.57
C VAL A 148 3.44 -11.34 -10.94
N VAL A 149 2.17 -11.67 -10.76
CA VAL A 149 1.75 -12.97 -10.23
C VAL A 149 2.31 -14.11 -11.09
N GLY A 150 2.94 -15.09 -10.43
CA GLY A 150 3.50 -16.25 -11.10
C GLY A 150 4.84 -16.04 -11.82
N GLN A 151 5.39 -14.83 -11.77
CA GLN A 151 6.73 -14.55 -12.30
C GLN A 151 7.75 -14.55 -11.16
N SER A 152 8.27 -15.71 -10.82
CA SER A 152 9.45 -15.82 -9.96
C SER A 152 10.69 -16.04 -10.82
N ASP A 153 11.70 -15.20 -10.65
CA ASP A 153 13.03 -15.50 -11.17
C ASP A 153 13.83 -16.19 -10.06
N ALA A 154 13.97 -17.51 -10.16
CA ALA A 154 14.72 -18.28 -9.17
C ALA A 154 16.22 -17.93 -9.13
N THR A 155 16.74 -17.25 -10.14
CA THR A 155 18.15 -16.87 -10.25
C THR A 155 18.45 -15.47 -9.72
N ALA A 156 17.43 -14.63 -9.54
CA ALA A 156 17.56 -13.30 -8.99
C ALA A 156 16.45 -13.09 -7.94
N PRO A 157 16.75 -13.28 -6.65
CA PRO A 157 15.78 -12.99 -5.60
C PRO A 157 15.33 -11.53 -5.67
N ALA A 158 14.03 -11.31 -5.53
CA ALA A 158 13.47 -9.98 -5.56
C ALA A 158 14.10 -9.09 -4.49
N HIS A 159 14.49 -7.90 -4.90
CA HIS A 159 14.92 -6.85 -3.97
C HIS A 159 13.68 -6.18 -3.41
N GLY A 160 13.20 -6.66 -2.26
CA GLY A 160 11.92 -6.22 -1.73
C GLY A 160 12.02 -5.18 -0.64
N MET A 161 10.86 -4.78 -0.17
CA MET A 161 10.67 -3.95 1.02
C MET A 161 10.70 -4.79 2.31
N ASP A 162 11.22 -6.00 2.25
CA ASP A 162 11.26 -7.00 3.32
C ASP A 162 12.38 -6.74 4.36
N GLY A 163 12.73 -5.48 4.59
CA GLY A 163 13.63 -5.06 5.67
C GLY A 163 12.89 -4.81 6.98
N ALA A 164 13.65 -4.43 8.01
CA ALA A 164 13.06 -4.01 9.27
C ALA A 164 12.42 -2.62 9.12
N TRP A 165 11.23 -2.46 9.68
CA TRP A 165 10.48 -1.21 9.73
C TRP A 165 10.22 -0.80 11.16
N VAL A 166 10.19 0.49 11.43
CA VAL A 166 9.84 1.07 12.71
C VAL A 166 8.93 2.28 12.51
N SER A 167 8.04 2.52 13.47
CA SER A 167 7.22 3.73 13.52
C SER A 167 7.68 4.63 14.65
N ASP A 168 7.65 5.93 14.39
CA ASP A 168 7.91 6.99 15.37
C ASP A 168 6.73 7.97 15.38
N PRO A 169 5.69 7.70 16.17
CA PRO A 169 4.51 8.53 16.27
C PRO A 169 4.70 9.68 17.25
N ALA A 170 4.21 10.86 16.89
CA ALA A 170 4.01 11.96 17.83
C ALA A 170 2.54 12.02 18.26
N TYR A 171 2.27 11.76 19.52
CA TYR A 171 0.93 11.73 20.07
C TYR A 171 0.55 13.02 20.80
N SER A 172 -0.77 13.32 20.78
CA SER A 172 -1.39 14.26 21.71
C SER A 172 -2.45 13.56 22.52
N ILE A 173 -2.59 13.93 23.79
CA ILE A 173 -3.65 13.45 24.67
C ILE A 173 -4.61 14.61 24.93
N THR A 174 -5.90 14.35 24.81
CA THR A 174 -6.97 15.31 25.10
C THR A 174 -7.93 14.66 26.09
N THR A 175 -8.17 15.32 27.21
CA THR A 175 -9.16 14.88 28.22
C THR A 175 -10.39 15.76 28.14
N THR A 176 -11.56 15.14 28.04
CA THR A 176 -12.87 15.79 28.05
C THR A 176 -13.68 15.32 29.24
N GLY A 177 -14.47 16.20 29.83
CA GLY A 177 -15.19 15.94 31.09
C GLY A 177 -14.33 16.18 32.32
N SER A 178 -14.90 15.88 33.48
CA SER A 178 -14.25 16.03 34.79
C SER A 178 -14.67 14.93 35.77
N GLY A 179 -13.83 14.67 36.77
CA GLY A 179 -14.09 13.64 37.75
C GLY A 179 -14.20 12.25 37.13
N SER A 180 -15.13 11.43 37.63
CA SER A 180 -15.35 10.06 37.15
C SER A 180 -15.90 9.95 35.72
N SER A 181 -16.32 11.07 35.12
CA SER A 181 -16.78 11.11 33.72
C SER A 181 -15.71 11.62 32.74
N ALA A 182 -14.48 11.85 33.21
CA ALA A 182 -13.39 12.26 32.35
C ALA A 182 -12.99 11.14 31.37
N VAL A 183 -12.89 11.49 30.11
CA VAL A 183 -12.44 10.55 29.05
C VAL A 183 -11.19 11.13 28.39
N SER A 184 -10.11 10.37 28.46
CA SER A 184 -8.87 10.73 27.79
C SER A 184 -8.73 9.99 26.45
N LYS A 185 -8.37 10.74 25.41
CA LYS A 185 -8.10 10.19 24.08
C LYS A 185 -6.68 10.53 23.65
N VAL A 186 -6.01 9.56 23.08
CA VAL A 186 -4.73 9.73 22.39
C VAL A 186 -5.00 9.84 20.91
N THR A 187 -4.28 10.73 20.21
CA THR A 187 -4.37 10.90 18.75
C THR A 187 -2.97 11.15 18.20
N ALA A 188 -2.58 10.41 17.19
CA ALA A 188 -1.35 10.65 16.47
C ALA A 188 -1.47 11.97 15.66
N LYS A 189 -0.58 12.90 15.93
CA LYS A 189 -0.43 14.14 15.15
C LYS A 189 0.47 13.94 13.94
N GLN A 190 1.40 13.01 14.07
CA GLN A 190 2.34 12.63 13.04
C GLN A 190 2.66 11.14 13.23
N MET A 191 2.89 10.45 12.12
CA MET A 191 3.33 9.08 12.10
C MET A 191 4.50 8.98 11.14
N ASN A 192 5.72 8.97 11.66
CA ASN A 192 6.91 8.74 10.84
C ASN A 192 7.15 7.23 10.75
N ILE A 193 7.54 6.78 9.58
CA ILE A 193 7.85 5.37 9.30
C ILE A 193 9.23 5.34 8.69
N TYR A 194 10.13 4.58 9.30
CA TYR A 194 11.49 4.40 8.84
C TYR A 194 11.76 2.93 8.56
N GLY A 195 12.47 2.67 7.49
CA GLY A 195 12.84 1.31 7.15
C GLY A 195 13.84 1.22 6.03
N GLY A 196 14.25 0.02 5.73
CA GLY A 196 15.23 -0.26 4.69
C GLY A 196 14.76 -1.35 3.73
N MET A 197 15.21 -1.23 2.51
CA MET A 197 15.09 -2.30 1.51
C MET A 197 16.19 -3.32 1.78
N ARG A 198 15.87 -4.60 1.60
CA ARG A 198 16.83 -5.68 1.78
C ARG A 198 17.48 -6.10 0.46
N MET A 199 18.70 -6.67 0.55
CA MET A 199 19.43 -7.33 -0.54
C MET A 199 19.83 -6.43 -1.72
N GLY A 200 20.36 -5.24 -1.43
CA GLY A 200 21.12 -4.49 -2.43
C GLY A 200 20.52 -3.18 -2.92
N ALA A 201 19.37 -2.79 -2.42
CA ALA A 201 18.95 -1.41 -2.61
C ALA A 201 19.59 -0.53 -1.52
N ALA A 202 20.31 0.49 -1.95
CA ALA A 202 21.06 1.41 -1.08
C ALA A 202 20.16 2.53 -0.48
N ALA A 203 18.84 2.35 -0.41
CA ALA A 203 17.94 3.37 0.05
C ALA A 203 17.46 3.13 1.48
N ILE A 204 17.66 4.11 2.34
CA ILE A 204 16.93 4.25 3.62
C ILE A 204 15.74 5.17 3.32
N MET A 205 14.53 4.71 3.62
CA MET A 205 13.32 5.49 3.47
C MET A 205 12.88 6.08 4.80
N ALA A 206 12.47 7.33 4.78
CA ALA A 206 11.92 8.07 5.90
C ALA A 206 10.61 8.76 5.53
#